data_6ee45a40abcbdbc11e2729f6efdb2ef5
#
_entry.id   6ee45a40abcbdbc11e2729f6efdb2ef5
#
_cell.length_a   1.000
_cell.length_b   1.000
_cell.length_c   1.000
_cell.angle_alpha   90.00
_cell.angle_beta   90.00
_cell.angle_gamma   90.00
#
_symmetry.space_group_name_H-M   'P 1'
#
loop_
_entity.id
_entity.type
_entity.pdbx_description
1 polymer ?
#
loop_
_entity_poly.entity_id
_entity_poly.type
_entity_poly.pdbx_seq_one_letter_code
_entity_poly.pdbx_strand_id
1 'polypeptide(L)'
;MASAEDVIARLDGATPTFVLIDPLLGEPLPGVDFGLTGPEAQAAREDCWDREVIQIQLSDRISLPLSQHPYLVGLEGCADPVLELTLELAQAEQEKAYSDGLEGQGMAAFRIGGWLQSTMHSPQLAETIAAMCNVNTEAYTRAKYLRLADRRALALFRHVVDESRVRGMLGRIQRWSYLDAMGEISTLHGMEMGDDSVPVRLSQVEWKHMELGEVIHRALAQWLGEIGRSESGPALHRAAADLYQPATNAVEAAQEASKKWPHRFLETGDQATFATLALLYPALLHSRAVQSFLQQAGSSDEPAEPLRYLHARVRELLNPQ
;
A
#
# COMPACT_ATOMS: atom_id res chain seq x y z
N MET A 1 -13.29 -9.28 8.95
CA MET A 1 -12.26 -8.28 9.36
C MET A 1 -11.45 -8.88 10.50
N ALA A 2 -10.15 -8.64 10.51
CA ALA A 2 -9.28 -9.10 11.59
C ALA A 2 -9.68 -8.51 12.94
N SER A 3 -9.47 -9.26 14.02
CA SER A 3 -9.65 -8.81 15.40
C SER A 3 -8.30 -8.55 16.07
N ALA A 4 -8.29 -7.88 17.22
CA ALA A 4 -7.08 -7.75 18.03
C ALA A 4 -6.51 -9.13 18.43
N GLU A 5 -7.38 -10.11 18.67
CA GLU A 5 -6.99 -11.49 18.97
C GLU A 5 -6.24 -12.14 17.80
N ASP A 6 -6.62 -11.85 16.54
CA ASP A 6 -5.91 -12.35 15.36
C ASP A 6 -4.49 -11.76 15.26
N VAL A 7 -4.31 -10.49 15.63
CA VAL A 7 -2.97 -9.86 15.72
C VAL A 7 -2.18 -10.51 16.84
N ILE A 8 -2.74 -10.60 18.04
CA ILE A 8 -2.11 -11.17 19.23
C ILE A 8 -1.67 -12.62 18.96
N ALA A 9 -2.52 -13.41 18.27
CA ALA A 9 -2.18 -14.80 17.91
C ALA A 9 -0.97 -14.91 16.97
N ARG A 10 -0.58 -13.84 16.28
CA ARG A 10 0.60 -13.77 15.42
C ARG A 10 1.84 -13.25 16.14
N LEU A 11 1.66 -12.67 17.34
CA LEU A 11 2.74 -12.10 18.13
C LEU A 11 3.26 -13.12 19.16
N ASP A 12 4.56 -13.04 19.44
CA ASP A 12 5.19 -13.73 20.55
C ASP A 12 5.18 -12.82 21.78
N GLY A 13 4.52 -13.22 22.84
CA GLY A 13 4.38 -12.41 24.06
C GLY A 13 5.70 -12.09 24.78
N ALA A 14 6.80 -12.79 24.45
CA ALA A 14 8.10 -12.57 25.05
C ALA A 14 8.99 -11.57 24.26
N THR A 15 8.62 -11.28 23.00
CA THR A 15 9.41 -10.43 22.11
C THR A 15 8.88 -9.00 22.11
N PRO A 16 9.75 -7.97 22.29
CA PRO A 16 9.34 -6.57 22.17
C PRO A 16 8.61 -6.29 20.86
N THR A 17 7.48 -5.61 20.96
CA THR A 17 6.59 -5.30 19.85
C THR A 17 6.51 -3.79 19.65
N PHE A 18 6.50 -3.36 18.39
CA PHE A 18 6.43 -1.98 17.96
C PHE A 18 5.36 -1.80 16.89
N VAL A 19 4.67 -0.67 16.91
CA VAL A 19 3.84 -0.25 15.77
C VAL A 19 4.67 0.65 14.87
N LEU A 20 4.65 0.37 13.57
CA LEU A 20 5.26 1.24 12.55
C LEU A 20 4.22 2.21 12.01
N ILE A 21 4.54 3.49 12.06
CA ILE A 21 3.67 4.58 11.60
C ILE A 21 4.32 5.28 10.40
N ASP A 22 3.51 5.59 9.40
CA ASP A 22 3.89 6.39 8.24
C ASP A 22 3.11 7.72 8.22
N PRO A 23 3.70 8.83 8.64
CA PRO A 23 3.04 10.12 8.71
C PRO A 23 3.04 10.90 7.39
N LEU A 24 3.56 10.35 6.29
CA LEU A 24 3.76 11.08 5.03
C LEU A 24 2.46 11.71 4.48
N LEU A 25 1.32 11.07 4.69
CA LEU A 25 0.00 11.56 4.28
C LEU A 25 -0.87 12.02 5.46
N GLY A 26 -0.26 12.34 6.58
CA GLY A 26 -0.90 12.80 7.82
C GLY A 26 -0.71 11.84 8.98
N GLU A 27 -0.85 12.35 10.17
CA GLU A 27 -0.78 11.56 11.39
C GLU A 27 -2.05 10.72 11.58
N PRO A 28 -1.94 9.53 12.18
CA PRO A 28 -3.11 8.72 12.48
C PRO A 28 -3.96 9.29 13.62
N LEU A 29 -3.32 9.97 14.57
CA LEU A 29 -3.99 10.64 15.69
C LEU A 29 -4.03 12.16 15.49
N PRO A 30 -5.08 12.84 15.97
CA PRO A 30 -5.12 14.31 15.96
C PRO A 30 -4.12 14.89 16.97
N GLY A 31 -3.69 16.14 16.73
CA GLY A 31 -2.82 16.87 17.66
C GLY A 31 -1.39 17.07 17.16
N VAL A 32 -0.99 16.42 16.08
CA VAL A 32 0.32 16.62 15.45
C VAL A 32 0.15 17.33 14.11
N ASP A 33 0.63 18.56 13.99
CA ASP A 33 0.52 19.36 12.78
C ASP A 33 1.70 19.15 11.83
N PHE A 34 1.44 19.20 10.53
CA PHE A 34 2.48 19.08 9.48
C PHE A 34 3.55 20.17 9.50
N GLY A 35 3.26 21.30 10.12
CA GLY A 35 4.17 22.45 10.19
C GLY A 35 5.24 22.34 11.29
N LEU A 36 5.15 21.31 12.14
CA LEU A 36 6.09 21.15 13.26
C LEU A 36 7.49 20.74 12.75
N THR A 37 8.52 21.21 13.44
CA THR A 37 9.89 20.72 13.24
C THR A 37 10.03 19.27 13.73
N GLY A 38 11.10 18.57 13.35
CA GLY A 38 11.32 17.20 13.78
C GLY A 38 11.21 16.98 15.30
N PRO A 39 11.90 17.77 16.16
CA PRO A 39 11.78 17.65 17.61
C PRO A 39 10.39 17.99 18.17
N GLU A 40 9.73 19.01 17.61
CA GLU A 40 8.36 19.37 18.03
C GLU A 40 7.35 18.29 17.64
N ALA A 41 7.47 17.76 16.43
CA ALA A 41 6.64 16.65 15.98
C ALA A 41 6.83 15.40 16.83
N GLN A 42 8.08 15.09 17.21
CA GLN A 42 8.36 13.96 18.10
C GLN A 42 7.71 14.15 19.47
N ALA A 43 7.86 15.30 20.10
CA ALA A 43 7.26 15.60 21.39
C ALA A 43 5.72 15.52 21.33
N ALA A 44 5.10 16.07 20.27
CA ALA A 44 3.65 15.99 20.07
C ALA A 44 3.16 14.54 19.85
N ARG A 45 3.96 13.70 19.17
CA ARG A 45 3.67 12.27 18.99
C ARG A 45 3.73 11.52 20.31
N GLU A 46 4.80 11.74 21.11
CA GLU A 46 4.95 11.13 22.43
C GLU A 46 3.77 11.48 23.36
N ASP A 47 3.29 12.72 23.27
CA ASP A 47 2.11 13.20 24.03
C ASP A 47 0.82 12.52 23.54
N CYS A 48 0.62 12.40 22.21
CA CYS A 48 -0.55 11.77 21.63
C CYS A 48 -0.62 10.26 21.89
N TRP A 49 0.50 9.56 21.81
CA TRP A 49 0.58 8.13 22.03
C TRP A 49 0.71 7.72 23.51
N ASP A 50 1.06 8.66 24.39
CA ASP A 50 1.47 8.39 25.77
C ASP A 50 2.57 7.31 25.84
N ARG A 51 3.53 7.38 24.89
CA ARG A 51 4.59 6.38 24.69
C ARG A 51 5.84 7.04 24.11
N GLU A 52 6.98 6.37 24.31
CA GLU A 52 8.21 6.73 23.59
C GLU A 52 8.02 6.53 22.08
N VAL A 53 8.40 7.55 21.33
CA VAL A 53 8.39 7.54 19.87
C VAL A 53 9.83 7.48 19.34
N ILE A 54 10.13 6.48 18.52
CA ILE A 54 11.45 6.28 17.94
C ILE A 54 11.41 6.71 16.47
N GLN A 55 12.04 7.84 16.18
CA GLN A 55 12.10 8.38 14.82
C GLN A 55 12.96 7.51 13.91
N ILE A 56 12.46 7.13 12.75
CA ILE A 56 13.23 6.44 11.70
C ILE A 56 13.84 7.51 10.81
N GLN A 57 15.16 7.71 10.94
CA GLN A 57 15.88 8.69 10.14
C GLN A 57 16.22 8.13 8.77
N LEU A 58 15.45 8.54 7.75
CA LEU A 58 15.74 8.18 6.38
C LEU A 58 17.04 8.86 5.90
N SER A 59 17.64 8.31 4.83
CA SER A 59 18.86 8.87 4.24
C SER A 59 18.67 10.33 3.83
N ASP A 60 19.67 11.20 4.06
CA ASP A 60 19.70 12.60 3.63
C ASP A 60 19.46 12.81 2.11
N ARG A 61 19.57 11.73 1.33
CA ARG A 61 19.27 11.74 -0.11
C ARG A 61 17.77 11.75 -0.42
N ILE A 62 16.95 11.47 0.60
CA ILE A 62 15.48 11.49 0.52
C ILE A 62 15.04 12.87 0.98
N SER A 63 14.52 13.65 0.05
CA SER A 63 14.11 15.04 0.30
C SER A 63 12.73 15.11 0.99
N LEU A 64 12.65 14.56 2.21
CA LEU A 64 11.46 14.64 3.07
C LEU A 64 11.80 15.38 4.37
N PRO A 65 10.90 16.25 4.87
CA PRO A 65 11.02 16.81 6.22
C PRO A 65 11.05 15.71 7.28
N LEU A 66 11.81 15.88 8.36
CA LEU A 66 11.89 14.91 9.47
C LEU A 66 10.51 14.59 10.06
N SER A 67 9.60 15.58 10.12
CA SER A 67 8.22 15.37 10.57
C SER A 67 7.41 14.40 9.69
N GLN A 68 7.86 14.13 8.48
CA GLN A 68 7.23 13.17 7.55
C GLN A 68 7.95 11.81 7.48
N HIS A 69 9.04 11.66 8.23
CA HIS A 69 9.72 10.37 8.32
C HIS A 69 8.88 9.38 9.14
N PRO A 70 8.91 8.08 8.80
CA PRO A 70 8.27 7.05 9.61
C PRO A 70 8.81 7.03 11.04
N TYR A 71 8.01 6.44 11.93
CA TYR A 71 8.43 6.28 13.32
C TYR A 71 7.85 4.99 13.93
N LEU A 72 8.42 4.58 15.05
CA LEU A 72 7.95 3.44 15.81
C LEU A 72 7.35 3.92 17.14
N VAL A 73 6.31 3.22 17.56
CA VAL A 73 5.70 3.33 18.90
C VAL A 73 5.90 1.99 19.61
N GLY A 74 6.55 2.01 20.77
CA GLY A 74 6.76 0.80 21.58
C GLY A 74 5.47 0.35 22.25
N LEU A 75 5.19 -0.97 22.26
CA LEU A 75 4.07 -1.56 22.99
C LEU A 75 4.56 -2.21 24.28
N GLU A 76 3.79 -2.11 25.36
CA GLU A 76 4.06 -2.73 26.67
C GLU A 76 3.76 -4.25 26.69
N GLY A 77 3.37 -4.81 25.56
CA GLY A 77 3.08 -6.23 25.39
C GLY A 77 1.84 -6.47 24.52
N CYS A 78 1.44 -7.72 24.41
CA CYS A 78 0.30 -8.11 23.55
C CYS A 78 -1.07 -7.62 24.07
N ALA A 79 -1.17 -7.21 25.33
CA ALA A 79 -2.39 -6.66 25.93
C ALA A 79 -2.41 -5.13 25.96
N ASP A 80 -1.46 -4.47 25.32
CA ASP A 80 -1.39 -3.01 25.24
C ASP A 80 -2.60 -2.47 24.44
N PRO A 81 -3.38 -1.52 24.98
CA PRO A 81 -4.54 -0.95 24.29
C PRO A 81 -4.17 -0.21 22.98
N VAL A 82 -2.93 0.24 22.83
CA VAL A 82 -2.42 0.84 21.58
C VAL A 82 -2.47 -0.17 20.42
N LEU A 83 -2.34 -1.47 20.71
CA LEU A 83 -2.46 -2.50 19.66
C LEU A 83 -3.87 -2.51 19.05
N GLU A 84 -4.91 -2.52 19.89
CA GLU A 84 -6.30 -2.49 19.45
C GLU A 84 -6.63 -1.18 18.72
N LEU A 85 -6.24 -0.04 19.31
CA LEU A 85 -6.41 1.28 18.69
C LEU A 85 -5.77 1.34 17.29
N THR A 86 -4.55 0.83 17.13
CA THR A 86 -3.86 0.87 15.82
C THR A 86 -4.47 -0.09 14.80
N LEU A 87 -5.06 -1.20 15.24
CA LEU A 87 -5.84 -2.07 14.36
C LEU A 87 -7.13 -1.38 13.88
N GLU A 88 -7.90 -0.75 14.78
CA GLU A 88 -9.10 0.02 14.43
C GLU A 88 -8.78 1.14 13.44
N LEU A 89 -7.70 1.89 13.67
CA LEU A 89 -7.23 2.93 12.75
C LEU A 89 -6.89 2.35 11.37
N ALA A 90 -6.17 1.22 11.33
CA ALA A 90 -5.81 0.55 10.09
C ALA A 90 -7.05 0.07 9.30
N GLN A 91 -8.06 -0.44 9.99
CA GLN A 91 -9.33 -0.87 9.38
C GLN A 91 -10.13 0.31 8.84
N ALA A 92 -10.25 1.39 9.63
CA ALA A 92 -10.95 2.61 9.21
C ALA A 92 -10.31 3.25 7.95
N GLU A 93 -8.97 3.25 7.86
CA GLU A 93 -8.25 3.68 6.65
C GLU A 93 -8.63 2.84 5.42
N GLN A 94 -8.73 1.53 5.60
CA GLN A 94 -9.06 0.59 4.53
C GLN A 94 -10.52 0.71 4.10
N GLU A 95 -11.46 0.79 5.03
CA GLU A 95 -12.88 1.03 4.75
C GLU A 95 -13.07 2.31 3.96
N LYS A 96 -12.40 3.40 4.39
CA LYS A 96 -12.43 4.68 3.68
C LYS A 96 -11.88 4.57 2.26
N ALA A 97 -10.81 3.80 2.05
CA ALA A 97 -10.22 3.60 0.71
C ALA A 97 -11.16 2.87 -0.25
N TYR A 98 -11.99 1.96 0.28
CA TYR A 98 -12.83 1.06 -0.53
C TYR A 98 -14.29 1.53 -0.64
N SER A 99 -14.73 2.50 0.19
CA SER A 99 -16.12 2.93 0.31
C SER A 99 -16.76 3.33 -1.02
N ASP A 100 -16.02 3.99 -1.87
CA ASP A 100 -16.56 4.64 -3.07
C ASP A 100 -16.43 3.81 -4.36
N GLY A 101 -15.70 2.68 -4.32
CA GLY A 101 -15.51 1.81 -5.50
C GLY A 101 -14.98 2.60 -6.70
N LEU A 102 -15.61 2.41 -7.86
CA LEU A 102 -15.26 3.13 -9.10
C LEU A 102 -15.59 4.63 -9.08
N GLU A 103 -16.51 5.06 -8.23
CA GLU A 103 -16.85 6.48 -8.07
C GLU A 103 -15.79 7.22 -7.23
N GLY A 104 -15.02 6.49 -6.42
CA GLY A 104 -13.93 7.00 -5.61
C GLY A 104 -12.61 7.06 -6.36
N GLN A 105 -11.70 7.87 -5.82
CA GLN A 105 -10.35 7.95 -6.36
C GLN A 105 -9.45 6.78 -5.90
N GLY A 106 -9.95 5.88 -5.03
CA GLY A 106 -9.18 4.78 -4.44
C GLY A 106 -7.98 5.26 -3.60
N MET A 107 -8.01 6.53 -3.18
CA MET A 107 -6.94 7.16 -2.42
C MET A 107 -7.35 7.36 -0.96
N ALA A 108 -6.63 6.70 -0.07
CA ALA A 108 -6.66 7.02 1.35
C ALA A 108 -5.23 7.01 1.89
N ALA A 109 -5.00 7.70 2.99
CA ALA A 109 -3.77 7.58 3.73
C ALA A 109 -3.77 6.23 4.48
N PHE A 110 -2.74 5.43 4.28
CA PHE A 110 -2.47 4.22 5.04
C PHE A 110 -1.28 4.51 5.95
N ARG A 111 -1.56 4.86 7.19
CA ARG A 111 -0.59 5.39 8.15
C ARG A 111 -0.07 4.32 9.10
N ILE A 112 -0.87 3.28 9.36
CA ILE A 112 -0.46 2.15 10.17
C ILE A 112 0.24 1.14 9.27
N GLY A 113 1.58 1.04 9.41
CA GLY A 113 2.42 0.16 8.60
C GLY A 113 2.46 -1.29 9.09
N GLY A 114 2.01 -1.52 10.31
CA GLY A 114 1.93 -2.84 10.93
C GLY A 114 2.63 -2.94 12.27
N TRP A 115 2.76 -4.18 12.77
CA TRP A 115 3.31 -4.54 14.07
C TRP A 115 4.57 -5.36 13.89
N LEU A 116 5.69 -4.86 14.41
CA LEU A 116 7.01 -5.48 14.29
C LEU A 116 7.44 -6.09 15.61
N GLN A 117 8.05 -7.27 15.53
CA GLN A 117 8.69 -7.91 16.67
C GLN A 117 10.19 -8.07 16.42
N SER A 118 11.00 -7.58 17.37
CA SER A 118 12.44 -7.67 17.31
C SER A 118 13.06 -7.61 18.69
N THR A 119 14.17 -8.33 18.87
CA THR A 119 15.03 -8.22 20.06
C THR A 119 16.11 -7.16 19.93
N MET A 120 16.15 -6.42 18.81
CA MET A 120 17.02 -5.28 18.64
C MET A 120 16.62 -4.13 19.59
N HIS A 121 17.59 -3.35 20.05
CA HIS A 121 17.29 -2.08 20.71
C HIS A 121 16.60 -1.13 19.72
N SER A 122 15.68 -0.31 20.24
CA SER A 122 14.84 0.58 19.43
C SER A 122 15.59 1.43 18.39
N PRO A 123 16.74 2.08 18.71
CA PRO A 123 17.52 2.82 17.72
C PRO A 123 18.05 1.93 16.59
N GLN A 124 18.56 0.74 16.92
CA GLN A 124 19.06 -0.21 15.91
C GLN A 124 17.94 -0.73 15.00
N LEU A 125 16.75 -0.96 15.56
CA LEU A 125 15.58 -1.32 14.78
C LEU A 125 15.19 -0.20 13.80
N ALA A 126 15.18 1.06 14.26
CA ALA A 126 14.90 2.22 13.43
C ALA A 126 15.93 2.38 12.29
N GLU A 127 17.22 2.22 12.57
CA GLU A 127 18.29 2.22 11.56
C GLU A 127 18.11 1.09 10.52
N THR A 128 17.74 -0.11 10.98
CA THR A 128 17.48 -1.26 10.10
C THR A 128 16.32 -0.96 9.15
N ILE A 129 15.21 -0.41 9.65
CA ILE A 129 14.06 -0.05 8.82
C ILE A 129 14.43 1.08 7.85
N ALA A 130 15.19 2.09 8.29
CA ALA A 130 15.67 3.15 7.41
C ALA A 130 16.51 2.60 6.25
N ALA A 131 17.39 1.64 6.53
CA ALA A 131 18.21 0.96 5.53
C ALA A 131 17.34 0.16 4.54
N MET A 132 16.31 -0.55 5.03
CA MET A 132 15.36 -1.30 4.20
C MET A 132 14.57 -0.40 3.25
N CYS A 133 14.23 0.82 3.68
CA CYS A 133 13.53 1.79 2.84
C CYS A 133 14.43 2.41 1.75
N ASN A 134 15.74 2.24 1.83
CA ASN A 134 16.72 2.79 0.88
C ASN A 134 17.20 1.70 -0.10
N VAL A 135 16.40 1.43 -1.12
CA VAL A 135 16.58 0.28 -2.01
C VAL A 135 17.50 0.60 -3.18
N ASN A 136 18.47 -0.27 -3.43
CA ASN A 136 19.28 -0.25 -4.64
C ASN A 136 18.51 -0.91 -5.80
N THR A 137 18.62 -0.32 -6.99
CA THR A 137 17.99 -0.86 -8.20
C THR A 137 19.01 -0.97 -9.32
N GLU A 138 18.77 -1.88 -10.27
CA GLU A 138 19.57 -1.96 -11.48
C GLU A 138 19.26 -0.83 -12.48
N ALA A 139 18.06 -0.25 -12.38
CA ALA A 139 17.59 0.80 -13.27
C ALA A 139 18.25 2.16 -12.99
N TYR A 140 18.72 2.39 -11.76
CA TYR A 140 19.25 3.68 -11.35
C TYR A 140 20.58 3.55 -10.60
N THR A 141 21.47 4.50 -10.81
CA THR A 141 22.78 4.56 -10.14
C THR A 141 22.67 4.99 -8.66
N ARG A 142 21.53 5.55 -8.24
CA ARG A 142 21.27 5.99 -6.88
C ARG A 142 20.17 5.14 -6.26
N ALA A 143 20.32 4.85 -4.99
CA ALA A 143 19.27 4.21 -4.22
C ALA A 143 17.97 5.03 -4.26
N LYS A 144 16.85 4.33 -4.23
CA LYS A 144 15.49 4.89 -4.26
C LYS A 144 14.81 4.67 -2.92
N TYR A 145 13.97 5.61 -2.55
CA TYR A 145 13.10 5.46 -1.39
C TYR A 145 11.95 4.51 -1.73
N LEU A 146 11.85 3.43 -0.97
CA LEU A 146 10.71 2.52 -0.98
C LEU A 146 9.94 2.71 0.32
N ARG A 147 8.71 3.15 0.22
CA ARG A 147 7.83 3.50 1.34
C ARG A 147 7.27 2.25 2.03
N LEU A 148 8.14 1.40 2.59
CA LEU A 148 7.72 0.14 3.24
C LEU A 148 6.84 0.34 4.48
N ALA A 149 6.88 1.53 5.09
CA ALA A 149 5.96 1.89 6.16
C ALA A 149 4.49 2.05 5.68
N ASP A 150 4.24 2.22 4.39
CA ASP A 150 2.91 2.03 3.80
C ASP A 150 2.69 0.53 3.55
N ARG A 151 1.77 -0.10 4.29
CA ARG A 151 1.49 -1.53 4.20
C ARG A 151 1.10 -2.02 2.80
N ARG A 152 0.59 -1.12 1.94
CA ARG A 152 0.30 -1.45 0.53
C ARG A 152 1.59 -1.65 -0.26
N ALA A 153 2.56 -0.74 -0.07
CA ALA A 153 3.87 -0.86 -0.72
C ALA A 153 4.62 -2.10 -0.20
N LEU A 154 4.50 -2.42 1.10
CA LEU A 154 5.04 -3.65 1.68
C LEU A 154 4.41 -4.90 1.07
N ALA A 155 3.08 -4.93 0.91
CA ALA A 155 2.36 -6.06 0.32
C ALA A 155 2.73 -6.26 -1.17
N LEU A 156 2.84 -5.16 -1.95
CA LEU A 156 3.31 -5.22 -3.33
C LEU A 156 4.78 -5.69 -3.40
N PHE A 157 5.64 -5.20 -2.51
CA PHE A 157 7.04 -5.62 -2.44
C PHE A 157 7.16 -7.13 -2.19
N ARG A 158 6.37 -7.68 -1.24
CA ARG A 158 6.30 -9.13 -0.99
C ARG A 158 5.85 -9.93 -2.23
N HIS A 159 4.97 -9.36 -3.04
CA HIS A 159 4.51 -10.00 -4.28
C HIS A 159 5.59 -9.99 -5.37
N VAL A 160 6.35 -8.90 -5.47
CA VAL A 160 7.35 -8.68 -6.52
C VAL A 160 8.67 -9.38 -6.22
N VAL A 161 9.08 -9.44 -4.94
CA VAL A 161 10.36 -9.98 -4.48
C VAL A 161 10.17 -11.36 -3.88
N ASP A 162 11.05 -12.29 -4.19
CA ASP A 162 10.97 -13.64 -3.65
C ASP A 162 11.11 -13.68 -2.11
N GLU A 163 10.48 -14.68 -1.49
CA GLU A 163 10.37 -14.80 -0.03
C GLU A 163 11.75 -14.88 0.65
N SER A 164 12.73 -15.51 0.02
CA SER A 164 14.07 -15.68 0.61
C SER A 164 14.80 -14.35 0.74
N ARG A 165 14.64 -13.47 -0.26
CA ARG A 165 15.20 -12.11 -0.25
C ARG A 165 14.47 -11.21 0.73
N VAL A 166 13.14 -11.34 0.86
CA VAL A 166 12.36 -10.64 1.88
C VAL A 166 12.80 -11.04 3.28
N ARG A 167 12.98 -12.33 3.53
CA ARG A 167 13.52 -12.84 4.81
C ARG A 167 14.90 -12.28 5.12
N GLY A 168 15.81 -12.31 4.13
CA GLY A 168 17.15 -11.74 4.28
C GLY A 168 17.13 -10.24 4.56
N MET A 169 16.22 -9.50 3.95
CA MET A 169 16.04 -8.07 4.20
C MET A 169 15.57 -7.80 5.63
N LEU A 170 14.64 -8.58 6.15
CA LEU A 170 14.15 -8.45 7.52
C LEU A 170 15.24 -8.74 8.55
N GLY A 171 16.16 -9.70 8.26
CA GLY A 171 17.24 -10.06 9.16
C GLY A 171 16.72 -10.35 10.56
N ARG A 172 17.12 -9.54 11.55
CA ARG A 172 16.76 -9.67 12.98
C ARG A 172 15.36 -9.15 13.33
N ILE A 173 14.60 -8.59 12.40
CA ILE A 173 13.16 -8.36 12.57
C ILE A 173 12.47 -9.72 12.46
N GLN A 174 12.11 -10.31 13.58
CA GLN A 174 11.57 -11.67 13.61
C GLN A 174 10.23 -11.79 12.89
N ARG A 175 9.36 -10.79 13.08
CA ARG A 175 8.02 -10.73 12.47
C ARG A 175 7.66 -9.29 12.12
N TRP A 176 6.98 -9.16 11.01
CA TRP A 176 6.29 -7.93 10.61
C TRP A 176 4.88 -8.30 10.17
N SER A 177 3.92 -8.09 11.06
CA SER A 177 2.49 -8.34 10.81
C SER A 177 1.82 -7.07 10.32
N TYR A 178 0.95 -7.16 9.34
CA TYR A 178 0.23 -6.01 8.79
C TYR A 178 -1.15 -6.44 8.27
N LEU A 179 -2.07 -5.47 8.18
CA LEU A 179 -3.38 -5.67 7.59
C LEU A 179 -3.27 -5.65 6.06
N ASP A 180 -3.56 -6.76 5.41
CA ASP A 180 -3.49 -6.88 3.95
C ASP A 180 -4.70 -6.26 3.24
N ALA A 181 -4.73 -6.32 1.89
CA ALA A 181 -5.79 -5.73 1.10
C ALA A 181 -7.18 -6.36 1.36
N MET A 182 -7.24 -7.56 1.92
CA MET A 182 -8.50 -8.24 2.29
C MET A 182 -8.96 -7.94 3.71
N GLY A 183 -8.18 -7.17 4.48
CA GLY A 183 -8.45 -6.91 5.88
C GLY A 183 -8.10 -8.08 6.79
N GLU A 184 -7.20 -8.96 6.37
CA GLU A 184 -6.67 -10.06 7.14
C GLU A 184 -5.23 -9.78 7.59
N ILE A 185 -4.78 -10.45 8.66
CA ILE A 185 -3.41 -10.27 9.15
C ILE A 185 -2.45 -11.16 8.35
N SER A 186 -1.63 -10.51 7.56
CA SER A 186 -0.47 -11.13 6.89
C SER A 186 0.80 -10.91 7.71
N THR A 187 1.69 -11.90 7.75
CA THR A 187 2.96 -11.82 8.51
C THR A 187 4.14 -12.16 7.63
N LEU A 188 5.14 -11.32 7.66
CA LEU A 188 6.47 -11.58 7.13
C LEU A 188 7.35 -12.10 8.27
N HIS A 189 8.21 -13.06 7.98
CA HIS A 189 9.14 -13.64 8.93
C HIS A 189 10.57 -13.33 8.52
N GLY A 190 11.37 -12.86 9.45
CA GLY A 190 12.81 -12.70 9.30
C GLY A 190 13.57 -14.04 9.46
N MET A 191 14.87 -13.93 9.61
CA MET A 191 15.74 -15.10 9.82
C MET A 191 15.76 -15.50 11.31
N GLU A 192 15.69 -16.80 11.58
CA GLU A 192 15.64 -17.32 12.96
C GLU A 192 16.95 -17.13 13.74
N MET A 193 18.06 -17.03 13.04
CA MET A 193 19.42 -16.97 13.63
C MET A 193 20.10 -15.67 13.26
N GLY A 194 19.82 -14.60 14.01
CA GLY A 194 20.65 -13.45 14.31
C GLY A 194 21.48 -12.75 13.22
N ASP A 195 21.27 -13.06 11.96
CA ASP A 195 22.01 -12.42 10.87
C ASP A 195 21.53 -11.00 10.64
N ASP A 196 22.46 -10.10 10.33
CA ASP A 196 22.15 -8.72 9.98
C ASP A 196 21.31 -8.68 8.67
N SER A 197 20.48 -7.66 8.56
CA SER A 197 19.67 -7.45 7.37
C SER A 197 20.53 -7.30 6.11
N VAL A 198 20.15 -8.00 5.04
CA VAL A 198 20.82 -7.93 3.74
C VAL A 198 20.06 -6.93 2.85
N PRO A 199 20.73 -5.85 2.36
CA PRO A 199 20.08 -4.90 1.46
C PRO A 199 19.54 -5.59 0.21
N VAL A 200 18.26 -5.36 -0.10
CA VAL A 200 17.66 -5.86 -1.32
C VAL A 200 18.06 -4.98 -2.50
N ARG A 201 18.51 -5.59 -3.57
CA ARG A 201 18.71 -4.94 -4.87
C ARG A 201 17.61 -5.40 -5.81
N LEU A 202 16.78 -4.46 -6.28
CA LEU A 202 15.71 -4.76 -7.22
C LEU A 202 16.25 -4.80 -8.66
N SER A 203 15.87 -5.81 -9.43
CA SER A 203 16.04 -5.84 -10.87
C SER A 203 15.24 -4.71 -11.54
N GLN A 204 15.53 -4.42 -12.80
CA GLN A 204 14.79 -3.43 -13.57
C GLN A 204 13.29 -3.77 -13.68
N VAL A 205 12.97 -5.06 -13.81
CA VAL A 205 11.57 -5.54 -13.90
C VAL A 205 10.84 -5.37 -12.58
N GLU A 206 11.45 -5.79 -11.47
CA GLU A 206 10.88 -5.64 -10.14
C GLU A 206 10.64 -4.17 -9.80
N TRP A 207 11.62 -3.30 -10.08
CA TRP A 207 11.46 -1.87 -9.84
C TRP A 207 10.33 -1.28 -10.67
N LYS A 208 10.20 -1.67 -11.94
CA LYS A 208 9.09 -1.22 -12.79
C LYS A 208 7.73 -1.59 -12.19
N HIS A 209 7.58 -2.79 -11.63
CA HIS A 209 6.34 -3.17 -10.93
C HIS A 209 6.11 -2.32 -9.68
N MET A 210 7.16 -2.00 -8.92
CA MET A 210 7.02 -1.10 -7.76
C MET A 210 6.60 0.32 -8.16
N GLU A 211 7.08 0.84 -9.30
CA GLU A 211 6.67 2.15 -9.83
C GLU A 211 5.17 2.20 -10.23
N LEU A 212 4.57 1.06 -10.55
CA LEU A 212 3.14 0.94 -10.83
C LEU A 212 2.28 0.89 -9.56
N GLY A 213 2.87 0.88 -8.38
CA GLY A 213 2.20 0.66 -7.09
C GLY A 213 1.00 1.58 -6.87
N GLU A 214 1.11 2.86 -7.20
CA GLU A 214 -0.02 3.80 -7.05
C GLU A 214 -1.25 3.36 -7.88
N VAL A 215 -1.05 3.02 -9.14
CA VAL A 215 -2.15 2.60 -10.02
C VAL A 215 -2.71 1.25 -9.60
N ILE A 216 -1.83 0.30 -9.22
CA ILE A 216 -2.24 -1.02 -8.72
C ILE A 216 -3.10 -0.89 -7.47
N HIS A 217 -2.67 -0.08 -6.49
CA HIS A 217 -3.41 0.08 -5.23
C HIS A 217 -4.75 0.80 -5.43
N ARG A 218 -4.81 1.79 -6.32
CA ARG A 218 -6.07 2.44 -6.69
C ARG A 218 -7.03 1.45 -7.37
N ALA A 219 -6.53 0.67 -8.32
CA ALA A 219 -7.34 -0.33 -9.01
C ALA A 219 -7.85 -1.41 -8.04
N LEU A 220 -7.01 -1.89 -7.12
CA LEU A 220 -7.41 -2.84 -6.07
C LEU A 220 -8.47 -2.24 -5.15
N ALA A 221 -8.30 -1.00 -4.69
CA ALA A 221 -9.26 -0.34 -3.81
C ALA A 221 -10.63 -0.18 -4.48
N GLN A 222 -10.65 0.28 -5.73
CA GLN A 222 -11.88 0.39 -6.51
C GLN A 222 -12.53 -0.97 -6.75
N TRP A 223 -11.74 -1.97 -7.13
CA TRP A 223 -12.23 -3.32 -7.41
C TRP A 223 -12.83 -3.99 -6.16
N LEU A 224 -12.13 -3.92 -5.02
CA LEU A 224 -12.62 -4.46 -3.76
C LEU A 224 -13.87 -3.72 -3.26
N GLY A 225 -13.94 -2.40 -3.44
CA GLY A 225 -15.14 -1.62 -3.14
C GLY A 225 -16.33 -2.03 -4.00
N GLU A 226 -16.16 -2.31 -5.29
CA GLU A 226 -17.22 -2.78 -6.18
C GLU A 226 -17.70 -4.18 -5.82
N ILE A 227 -16.77 -5.10 -5.52
CA ILE A 227 -17.13 -6.47 -5.12
C ILE A 227 -17.83 -6.48 -3.76
N GLY A 228 -17.36 -5.66 -2.81
CA GLY A 228 -18.00 -5.56 -1.48
C GLY A 228 -19.44 -5.05 -1.54
N ARG A 229 -19.81 -4.28 -2.56
CA ARG A 229 -21.19 -3.84 -2.83
C ARG A 229 -22.03 -4.91 -3.55
N SER A 230 -21.39 -5.90 -4.14
CA SER A 230 -22.06 -6.99 -4.84
C SER A 230 -22.43 -8.10 -3.86
N GLU A 231 -23.67 -8.58 -3.89
CA GLU A 231 -24.15 -9.71 -3.07
C GLU A 231 -23.44 -11.05 -3.33
N SER A 232 -22.46 -11.06 -4.25
CA SER A 232 -21.74 -12.26 -4.72
C SER A 232 -20.48 -12.56 -3.88
N GLY A 233 -20.60 -12.56 -2.56
CA GLY A 233 -19.52 -12.77 -1.59
C GLY A 233 -18.58 -14.00 -1.76
N PRO A 234 -18.97 -15.15 -2.38
CA PRO A 234 -18.08 -16.32 -2.49
C PRO A 234 -16.92 -16.18 -3.48
N ALA A 235 -16.98 -15.24 -4.42
CA ALA A 235 -15.90 -15.02 -5.38
C ALA A 235 -14.65 -14.37 -4.74
N LEU A 236 -14.83 -13.62 -3.68
CA LEU A 236 -13.76 -12.94 -2.93
C LEU A 236 -12.76 -13.91 -2.30
N HIS A 237 -13.24 -14.96 -1.64
CA HIS A 237 -12.37 -15.91 -0.92
C HIS A 237 -11.45 -16.73 -1.83
N ARG A 238 -11.76 -16.85 -3.13
CA ARG A 238 -10.88 -17.54 -4.09
C ARG A 238 -9.82 -16.64 -4.70
N ALA A 239 -10.08 -15.32 -4.76
CA ALA A 239 -9.13 -14.34 -5.30
C ALA A 239 -8.06 -13.92 -4.29
N ALA A 240 -8.27 -14.19 -2.99
CA ALA A 240 -7.45 -13.70 -1.90
C ALA A 240 -5.99 -14.20 -1.92
N ALA A 241 -5.71 -15.35 -2.56
CA ALA A 241 -4.37 -15.91 -2.58
C ALA A 241 -3.38 -15.11 -3.45
N ASP A 242 -3.87 -14.40 -4.49
CA ASP A 242 -3.01 -13.60 -5.36
C ASP A 242 -3.79 -12.44 -6.02
N LEU A 243 -4.05 -11.39 -5.25
CA LEU A 243 -4.72 -10.18 -5.76
C LEU A 243 -3.80 -9.33 -6.64
N TYR A 244 -2.50 -9.36 -6.36
CA TYR A 244 -1.55 -8.46 -7.01
C TYR A 244 -1.25 -8.86 -8.45
N GLN A 245 -1.18 -10.16 -8.78
CA GLN A 245 -0.90 -10.59 -10.15
C GLN A 245 -2.01 -10.18 -11.14
N PRO A 246 -3.30 -10.45 -10.89
CA PRO A 246 -4.38 -9.94 -11.74
C PRO A 246 -4.39 -8.42 -11.85
N ALA A 247 -4.17 -7.70 -10.74
CA ALA A 247 -4.14 -6.25 -10.74
C ALA A 247 -2.96 -5.69 -11.56
N THR A 248 -1.77 -6.28 -11.43
CA THR A 248 -0.59 -5.91 -12.23
C THR A 248 -0.88 -6.10 -13.72
N ASN A 249 -1.41 -7.26 -14.12
CA ASN A 249 -1.77 -7.53 -15.52
C ASN A 249 -2.81 -6.52 -16.06
N ALA A 250 -3.81 -6.17 -15.23
CA ALA A 250 -4.82 -5.19 -15.60
C ALA A 250 -4.23 -3.78 -15.75
N VAL A 251 -3.28 -3.39 -14.89
CA VAL A 251 -2.57 -2.11 -14.98
C VAL A 251 -1.64 -2.06 -16.19
N GLU A 252 -0.96 -3.14 -16.52
CA GLU A 252 -0.16 -3.22 -17.76
C GLU A 252 -1.05 -3.06 -19.01
N ALA A 253 -2.23 -3.70 -19.01
CA ALA A 253 -3.22 -3.50 -20.09
C ALA A 253 -3.72 -2.04 -20.14
N ALA A 254 -3.91 -1.37 -18.98
CA ALA A 254 -4.26 0.04 -18.92
C ALA A 254 -3.14 0.93 -19.49
N GLN A 255 -1.88 0.60 -19.23
CA GLN A 255 -0.75 1.32 -19.83
C GLN A 255 -0.71 1.19 -21.36
N GLU A 256 -0.96 0.00 -21.90
CA GLU A 256 -1.06 -0.19 -23.35
C GLU A 256 -2.26 0.56 -23.94
N ALA A 257 -3.40 0.55 -23.24
CA ALA A 257 -4.59 1.32 -23.62
C ALA A 257 -4.30 2.84 -23.62
N SER A 258 -3.56 3.33 -22.63
CA SER A 258 -3.21 4.76 -22.56
C SER A 258 -2.32 5.23 -23.71
N LYS A 259 -1.43 4.37 -24.22
CA LYS A 259 -0.64 4.66 -25.43
C LYS A 259 -1.52 4.72 -26.68
N LYS A 260 -2.55 3.85 -26.75
CA LYS A 260 -3.46 3.75 -27.91
C LYS A 260 -4.52 4.87 -27.92
N TRP A 261 -5.01 5.28 -26.76
CA TRP A 261 -6.07 6.30 -26.59
C TRP A 261 -5.67 7.38 -25.59
N PRO A 262 -4.58 8.14 -25.83
CA PRO A 262 -4.02 9.07 -24.84
C PRO A 262 -5.00 10.15 -24.39
N HIS A 263 -5.96 10.53 -25.24
CA HIS A 263 -7.00 11.52 -24.91
C HIS A 263 -8.02 11.04 -23.84
N ARG A 264 -8.05 9.75 -23.52
CA ARG A 264 -8.89 9.16 -22.45
C ARG A 264 -8.13 8.92 -21.16
N PHE A 265 -6.81 8.99 -21.18
CA PHE A 265 -5.93 8.69 -20.06
C PHE A 265 -5.07 9.92 -19.73
N LEU A 266 -5.63 10.86 -19.02
CA LEU A 266 -4.95 12.11 -18.67
C LEU A 266 -4.18 12.00 -17.34
N GLU A 267 -4.60 11.11 -16.45
CA GLU A 267 -4.04 10.95 -15.12
C GLU A 267 -3.94 9.45 -14.72
N THR A 268 -3.22 9.17 -13.64
CA THR A 268 -3.11 7.83 -13.06
C THR A 268 -4.47 7.23 -12.66
N GLY A 269 -5.44 8.09 -12.28
CA GLY A 269 -6.82 7.68 -11.99
C GLY A 269 -7.53 7.04 -13.18
N ASP A 270 -7.29 7.50 -14.40
CA ASP A 270 -7.88 6.91 -15.61
C ASP A 270 -7.34 5.50 -15.87
N GLN A 271 -6.04 5.28 -15.62
CA GLN A 271 -5.43 3.96 -15.72
C GLN A 271 -5.98 3.02 -14.64
N ALA A 272 -6.14 3.50 -13.41
CA ALA A 272 -6.72 2.71 -12.33
C ALA A 272 -8.17 2.31 -12.63
N THR A 273 -9.00 3.24 -13.12
CA THR A 273 -10.37 2.95 -13.54
C THR A 273 -10.44 1.90 -14.66
N PHE A 274 -9.57 2.01 -15.67
CA PHE A 274 -9.50 1.01 -16.74
C PHE A 274 -9.10 -0.37 -16.20
N ALA A 275 -8.07 -0.42 -15.35
CA ALA A 275 -7.62 -1.66 -14.73
C ALA A 275 -8.73 -2.30 -13.88
N THR A 276 -9.46 -1.49 -13.09
CA THR A 276 -10.62 -1.95 -12.31
C THR A 276 -11.70 -2.54 -13.19
N LEU A 277 -12.04 -1.86 -14.29
CA LEU A 277 -13.01 -2.38 -15.26
C LEU A 277 -12.53 -3.67 -15.93
N ALA A 278 -11.23 -3.81 -16.21
CA ALA A 278 -10.66 -5.04 -16.76
C ALA A 278 -10.71 -6.21 -15.74
N LEU A 279 -10.54 -5.93 -14.45
CA LEU A 279 -10.71 -6.92 -13.38
C LEU A 279 -12.18 -7.36 -13.21
N LEU A 280 -13.11 -6.41 -13.28
CA LEU A 280 -14.55 -6.71 -13.19
C LEU A 280 -15.10 -7.40 -14.45
N TYR A 281 -14.60 -7.03 -15.61
CA TYR A 281 -15.08 -7.44 -16.91
C TYR A 281 -13.94 -7.91 -17.82
N PRO A 282 -13.48 -9.17 -17.73
CA PRO A 282 -12.36 -9.66 -18.55
C PRO A 282 -12.57 -9.50 -20.07
N ALA A 283 -13.83 -9.44 -20.52
CA ALA A 283 -14.17 -9.17 -21.92
C ALA A 283 -13.85 -7.73 -22.38
N LEU A 284 -13.57 -6.79 -21.46
CA LEU A 284 -13.27 -5.38 -21.76
C LEU A 284 -12.24 -5.23 -22.88
N LEU A 285 -11.12 -5.95 -22.76
CA LEU A 285 -9.97 -5.84 -23.67
C LEU A 285 -10.30 -6.28 -25.09
N HIS A 286 -11.31 -7.13 -25.25
CA HIS A 286 -11.72 -7.71 -26.55
C HIS A 286 -13.02 -7.10 -27.09
N SER A 287 -13.71 -6.26 -26.32
CA SER A 287 -14.97 -5.65 -26.72
C SER A 287 -14.77 -4.60 -27.83
N ARG A 288 -15.28 -4.88 -29.03
CA ARG A 288 -15.27 -3.93 -30.15
C ARG A 288 -16.05 -2.65 -29.84
N ALA A 289 -17.16 -2.76 -29.10
CA ALA A 289 -17.97 -1.63 -28.69
C ALA A 289 -17.19 -0.68 -27.80
N VAL A 290 -16.46 -1.22 -26.80
CA VAL A 290 -15.60 -0.42 -25.90
C VAL A 290 -14.44 0.19 -26.69
N GLN A 291 -13.76 -0.57 -27.55
CA GLN A 291 -12.64 -0.04 -28.35
C GLN A 291 -13.11 1.10 -29.26
N SER A 292 -14.25 0.95 -29.94
CA SER A 292 -14.83 2.00 -30.79
C SER A 292 -15.20 3.23 -29.98
N PHE A 293 -15.75 3.05 -28.77
CA PHE A 293 -16.07 4.15 -27.87
C PHE A 293 -14.82 4.89 -27.40
N LEU A 294 -13.78 4.17 -26.98
CA LEU A 294 -12.52 4.78 -26.55
C LEU A 294 -11.79 5.52 -27.68
N GLN A 295 -11.99 5.08 -28.92
CA GLN A 295 -11.40 5.71 -30.11
C GLN A 295 -12.03 7.04 -30.49
N GLN A 296 -13.25 7.34 -30.01
CA GLN A 296 -13.92 8.59 -30.29
C GLN A 296 -13.17 9.74 -29.64
N ALA A 297 -12.50 10.58 -30.43
CA ALA A 297 -11.90 11.81 -29.99
C ALA A 297 -12.98 12.87 -29.78
N GLY A 298 -12.77 13.73 -28.79
CA GLY A 298 -13.59 14.94 -28.69
C GLY A 298 -13.39 15.88 -29.88
N SER A 299 -14.30 16.81 -30.07
CA SER A 299 -14.13 17.91 -31.03
C SER A 299 -13.26 19.03 -30.41
N SER A 300 -12.90 20.03 -31.23
CA SER A 300 -12.19 21.22 -30.72
C SER A 300 -13.01 21.97 -29.66
N ASP A 301 -14.31 21.87 -29.73
CA ASP A 301 -15.27 22.60 -28.85
C ASP A 301 -15.68 21.75 -27.63
N GLU A 302 -15.55 20.39 -27.73
CA GLU A 302 -15.82 19.45 -26.66
C GLU A 302 -14.66 18.45 -26.58
N PRO A 303 -13.67 18.68 -25.68
CA PRO A 303 -12.57 17.73 -25.49
C PRO A 303 -13.10 16.37 -25.01
N ALA A 304 -12.41 15.30 -25.40
CA ALA A 304 -12.79 13.96 -24.96
C ALA A 304 -12.72 13.86 -23.44
N GLU A 305 -13.80 13.38 -22.83
CA GLU A 305 -13.90 13.20 -21.39
C GLU A 305 -12.95 12.09 -20.90
N PRO A 306 -12.20 12.31 -19.79
CA PRO A 306 -11.34 11.30 -19.19
C PRO A 306 -12.10 10.03 -18.79
N LEU A 307 -11.42 8.89 -18.86
CA LEU A 307 -12.05 7.58 -18.64
C LEU A 307 -12.67 7.44 -17.23
N ARG A 308 -12.05 8.03 -16.22
CA ARG A 308 -12.56 7.99 -14.83
C ARG A 308 -14.00 8.50 -14.67
N TYR A 309 -14.48 9.33 -15.58
CA TYR A 309 -15.86 9.83 -15.57
C TYR A 309 -16.80 9.00 -16.47
N LEU A 310 -16.25 8.08 -17.28
CA LEU A 310 -16.97 7.31 -18.28
C LEU A 310 -17.20 5.85 -17.88
N HIS A 311 -16.84 5.46 -16.66
CA HIS A 311 -16.93 4.06 -16.21
C HIS A 311 -18.36 3.49 -16.31
N ALA A 312 -19.39 4.29 -16.02
CA ALA A 312 -20.79 3.87 -16.16
C ALA A 312 -21.13 3.52 -17.61
N ARG A 313 -20.69 4.37 -18.55
CA ARG A 313 -20.93 4.14 -19.99
C ARG A 313 -20.20 2.89 -20.51
N VAL A 314 -18.99 2.64 -20.04
CA VAL A 314 -18.25 1.43 -20.38
C VAL A 314 -18.96 0.17 -19.85
N ARG A 315 -19.52 0.23 -18.64
CA ARG A 315 -20.33 -0.86 -18.07
C ARG A 315 -21.57 -1.17 -18.92
N GLU A 316 -22.28 -0.16 -19.38
CA GLU A 316 -23.44 -0.35 -20.29
C GLU A 316 -23.03 -1.05 -21.59
N LEU A 317 -21.88 -0.70 -22.16
CA LEU A 317 -21.38 -1.33 -23.40
C LEU A 317 -20.94 -2.78 -23.21
N LEU A 318 -20.58 -3.17 -21.98
CA LEU A 318 -20.18 -4.54 -21.64
C LEU A 318 -21.37 -5.43 -21.25
N ASN A 319 -22.43 -4.83 -20.70
CA ASN A 319 -23.67 -5.53 -20.31
C ASN A 319 -24.88 -4.90 -21.04
N PRO A 320 -24.98 -5.04 -22.37
CA PRO A 320 -26.17 -4.58 -23.08
C PRO A 320 -27.38 -5.37 -22.56
N GLN A 321 -28.41 -4.65 -22.07
CA GLN A 321 -29.69 -5.23 -21.62
C GLN A 321 -30.41 -5.94 -22.75
#